data_521149e6b216289b7d5f3f1e0ec5c411
#
_entry.id   521149e6b216289b7d5f3f1e0ec5c411
#
_cell.length_a   1.000
_cell.length_b   1.000
_cell.length_c   1.000
_cell.angle_alpha   90.00
_cell.angle_beta   90.00
_cell.angle_gamma   90.00
#
_symmetry.space_group_name_H-M   'P 1'
#
loop_
_entity.id
_entity.type
_entity.pdbx_description
1 polymer ?
#
loop_
_entity_poly.entity_id
_entity_poly.type
_entity_poly.pdbx_seq_one_letter_code
_entity_poly.pdbx_strand_id
1 'polypeptide(L)'
;MAIYELDGVAPRVAASAWVADTAQVIGNVVLGENASVWFGAVIRGDTEPIRVGRNSNIQDGSVLHADVGMPLTIGANVTVGHQVMLHGCTVGDGSLIGIQAVVLNGAKIGRNCIVGAGSVVTEGKEFPDNSLIIGAPAKVVRTLDDAVARKLA
;
A
#
# COMPACT_ATOMS: atom_id res chain seq x y z
N MET A 1 -19.51 8.62 -8.04
CA MET A 1 -18.24 8.86 -7.37
C MET A 1 -17.96 7.76 -6.37
N ALA A 2 -16.74 7.34 -6.33
CA ALA A 2 -16.28 6.12 -5.69
C ALA A 2 -15.94 6.27 -4.20
N ILE A 3 -16.51 7.25 -3.52
CA ILE A 3 -16.24 7.52 -2.11
C ILE A 3 -17.48 7.27 -1.28
N TYR A 4 -17.35 6.37 -0.29
CA TYR A 4 -18.50 5.91 0.49
C TYR A 4 -18.28 6.10 1.99
N GLU A 5 -19.26 6.68 2.64
CA GLU A 5 -19.36 6.70 4.09
C GLU A 5 -19.82 5.33 4.59
N LEU A 6 -19.25 4.86 5.69
CA LEU A 6 -19.64 3.61 6.33
C LEU A 6 -19.72 3.83 7.85
N ASP A 7 -20.87 3.52 8.44
CA ASP A 7 -21.13 3.68 9.88
C ASP A 7 -20.79 5.09 10.40
N GLY A 8 -21.14 6.10 9.62
CA GLY A 8 -20.90 7.50 9.97
C GLY A 8 -19.48 7.99 9.74
N VAL A 9 -18.59 7.17 9.17
CA VAL A 9 -17.21 7.54 8.88
C VAL A 9 -17.01 7.62 7.38
N ALA A 10 -16.65 8.83 6.89
CA ALA A 10 -16.33 9.06 5.49
C ALA A 10 -14.81 9.12 5.28
N PRO A 11 -14.33 8.70 4.11
CA PRO A 11 -12.93 8.88 3.77
C PRO A 11 -12.52 10.36 3.83
N ARG A 12 -11.32 10.61 4.33
CA ARG A 12 -10.68 11.92 4.33
C ARG A 12 -9.69 11.97 3.18
N VAL A 13 -10.06 12.71 2.14
CA VAL A 13 -9.29 12.78 0.90
C VAL A 13 -8.73 14.18 0.76
N ALA A 14 -7.40 14.31 0.69
CA ALA A 14 -6.76 15.60 0.47
C ALA A 14 -7.23 16.22 -0.85
N ALA A 15 -7.35 17.55 -0.89
CA ALA A 15 -7.86 18.25 -2.08
C ALA A 15 -7.05 17.94 -3.35
N SER A 16 -5.75 17.67 -3.21
CA SER A 16 -4.86 17.33 -4.31
C SER A 16 -4.81 15.85 -4.66
N ALA A 17 -5.49 14.99 -3.88
CA ALA A 17 -5.54 13.57 -4.18
C ALA A 17 -6.52 13.28 -5.33
N TRP A 18 -6.25 12.21 -6.06
CA TRP A 18 -7.09 11.82 -7.19
C TRP A 18 -7.58 10.38 -7.02
N VAL A 19 -8.88 10.18 -7.25
CA VAL A 19 -9.52 8.87 -7.18
C VAL A 19 -10.26 8.63 -8.49
N ALA A 20 -9.91 7.53 -9.18
CA ALA A 20 -10.58 7.17 -10.42
C ALA A 20 -12.06 6.84 -10.19
N ASP A 21 -12.90 7.10 -11.18
CA ASP A 21 -14.36 6.86 -11.09
C ASP A 21 -14.69 5.41 -10.74
N THR A 22 -13.91 4.46 -11.20
CA THR A 22 -14.13 3.03 -10.95
C THR A 22 -13.43 2.51 -9.70
N ALA A 23 -12.59 3.31 -9.06
CA ALA A 23 -12.02 2.96 -7.76
C ALA A 23 -13.08 3.12 -6.66
N GLN A 24 -12.97 2.33 -5.59
CA GLN A 24 -13.90 2.39 -4.47
C GLN A 24 -13.12 2.68 -3.19
N VAL A 25 -13.43 3.79 -2.52
CA VAL A 25 -12.79 4.19 -1.27
C VAL A 25 -13.88 4.28 -0.20
N ILE A 26 -13.80 3.44 0.83
CA ILE A 26 -14.91 3.16 1.73
C ILE A 26 -14.47 3.33 3.18
N GLY A 27 -15.20 4.14 3.94
CA GLY A 27 -15.09 4.21 5.39
C GLY A 27 -13.84 4.94 5.90
N ASN A 28 -13.17 4.37 6.88
CA ASN A 28 -12.05 5.01 7.57
C ASN A 28 -10.76 4.92 6.76
N VAL A 29 -10.66 5.76 5.75
CA VAL A 29 -9.50 5.86 4.85
C VAL A 29 -9.01 7.30 4.84
N VAL A 30 -7.68 7.48 4.87
CA VAL A 30 -7.04 8.78 4.74
C VAL A 30 -6.14 8.75 3.53
N LEU A 31 -6.41 9.61 2.55
CA LEU A 31 -5.56 9.80 1.37
C LEU A 31 -4.83 11.12 1.51
N GLY A 32 -3.50 11.06 1.55
CA GLY A 32 -2.64 12.24 1.69
C GLY A 32 -2.56 13.09 0.41
N GLU A 33 -1.85 14.20 0.50
CA GLU A 33 -1.66 15.12 -0.62
C GLU A 33 -1.03 14.42 -1.81
N ASN A 34 -1.56 14.68 -2.99
CA ASN A 34 -1.10 14.11 -4.26
C ASN A 34 -1.11 12.57 -4.31
N ALA A 35 -1.82 11.92 -3.39
CA ALA A 35 -2.04 10.49 -3.49
C ALA A 35 -3.00 10.20 -4.64
N SER A 36 -2.85 9.03 -5.27
CA SER A 36 -3.73 8.64 -6.37
C SER A 36 -4.18 7.19 -6.24
N VAL A 37 -5.45 6.97 -6.56
CA VAL A 37 -6.08 5.64 -6.53
C VAL A 37 -6.67 5.38 -7.90
N TRP A 38 -6.20 4.34 -8.55
CA TRP A 38 -6.42 4.10 -9.96
C TRP A 38 -7.60 3.16 -10.22
N PHE A 39 -7.86 2.89 -11.48
CA PHE A 39 -9.08 2.24 -11.94
C PHE A 39 -9.28 0.85 -11.32
N GLY A 40 -10.46 0.59 -10.79
CA GLY A 40 -10.82 -0.69 -10.23
C GLY A 40 -10.17 -1.03 -8.88
N ALA A 41 -9.36 -0.15 -8.30
CA ALA A 41 -8.81 -0.37 -6.98
C ALA A 41 -9.89 -0.25 -5.90
N VAL A 42 -9.75 -1.01 -4.82
CA VAL A 42 -10.69 -0.99 -3.68
C VAL A 42 -9.92 -0.77 -2.40
N ILE A 43 -10.28 0.27 -1.65
CA ILE A 43 -9.73 0.55 -0.33
C ILE A 43 -10.89 0.54 0.65
N ARG A 44 -10.96 -0.49 1.50
CA ARG A 44 -12.09 -0.67 2.41
C ARG A 44 -11.64 -0.58 3.87
N GLY A 45 -11.92 0.56 4.49
CA GLY A 45 -11.60 0.84 5.89
C GLY A 45 -12.82 0.62 6.78
N ASP A 46 -13.24 -0.63 6.91
CA ASP A 46 -14.43 -1.01 7.68
C ASP A 46 -14.11 -1.59 9.07
N THR A 47 -12.85 -1.86 9.38
CA THR A 47 -12.41 -2.36 10.69
C THR A 47 -11.37 -1.44 11.31
N GLU A 48 -10.20 -1.32 10.71
CA GLU A 48 -9.12 -0.43 11.15
C GLU A 48 -8.85 0.64 10.11
N PRO A 49 -8.22 1.77 10.49
CA PRO A 49 -7.91 2.81 9.52
C PRO A 49 -6.92 2.33 8.46
N ILE A 50 -7.12 2.83 7.25
CA ILE A 50 -6.19 2.66 6.13
C ILE A 50 -5.65 4.03 5.76
N ARG A 51 -4.34 4.21 5.82
CA ARG A 51 -3.69 5.48 5.52
C ARG A 51 -2.76 5.34 4.33
N VAL A 52 -2.93 6.22 3.37
CA VAL A 52 -2.05 6.33 2.20
C VAL A 52 -1.35 7.68 2.26
N GLY A 53 -0.04 7.65 2.36
CA GLY A 53 0.79 8.84 2.49
C GLY A 53 0.85 9.68 1.21
N ARG A 54 1.40 10.89 1.34
CA ARG A 54 1.52 11.83 0.23
C ARG A 54 2.31 11.24 -0.93
N ASN A 55 1.98 11.64 -2.14
CA ASN A 55 2.64 11.24 -3.39
C ASN A 55 2.67 9.73 -3.63
N SER A 56 1.90 8.96 -2.88
CA SER A 56 1.79 7.51 -3.09
C SER A 56 0.70 7.19 -4.10
N ASN A 57 0.88 6.09 -4.81
CA ASN A 57 -0.12 5.65 -5.79
C ASN A 57 -0.55 4.21 -5.53
N ILE A 58 -1.83 3.98 -5.66
CA ILE A 58 -2.46 2.66 -5.57
C ILE A 58 -2.99 2.35 -6.96
N GLN A 59 -2.30 1.45 -7.66
CA GLN A 59 -2.59 1.24 -9.07
C GLN A 59 -3.75 0.29 -9.32
N ASP A 60 -4.08 0.14 -10.58
CA ASP A 60 -5.30 -0.51 -11.07
C ASP A 60 -5.52 -1.89 -10.46
N GLY A 61 -6.74 -2.13 -9.99
CA GLY A 61 -7.18 -3.42 -9.49
C GLY A 61 -6.61 -3.86 -8.15
N SER A 62 -5.85 -3.01 -7.46
CA SER A 62 -5.32 -3.34 -6.13
C SER A 62 -6.41 -3.31 -5.08
N VAL A 63 -6.25 -4.14 -4.05
CA VAL A 63 -7.20 -4.23 -2.93
C VAL A 63 -6.44 -3.98 -1.62
N LEU A 64 -6.93 -3.02 -0.84
CA LEU A 64 -6.41 -2.65 0.47
C LEU A 64 -7.48 -2.87 1.52
N HIS A 65 -7.17 -3.69 2.51
CA HIS A 65 -8.06 -4.01 3.61
C HIS A 65 -7.27 -4.23 4.90
N ALA A 66 -7.95 -4.32 6.02
CA ALA A 66 -7.33 -4.51 7.33
C ALA A 66 -8.25 -5.35 8.22
N ASP A 67 -7.65 -6.13 9.12
CA ASP A 67 -8.37 -6.83 10.18
C ASP A 67 -8.29 -6.03 11.49
N VAL A 68 -9.14 -6.38 12.44
CA VAL A 68 -9.15 -5.77 13.78
C VAL A 68 -7.76 -5.88 14.42
N GLY A 69 -7.23 -4.76 14.90
CA GLY A 69 -5.90 -4.69 15.51
C GLY A 69 -4.74 -4.63 14.52
N MET A 70 -5.02 -4.69 13.22
CA MET A 70 -4.00 -4.68 12.16
C MET A 70 -4.27 -3.57 11.16
N PRO A 71 -4.03 -2.29 11.52
CA PRO A 71 -4.22 -1.18 10.58
C PRO A 71 -3.27 -1.28 9.39
N LEU A 72 -3.67 -0.70 8.29
CA LEU A 72 -2.86 -0.64 7.08
C LEU A 72 -2.31 0.78 6.91
N THR A 73 -0.98 0.88 6.89
CA THR A 73 -0.31 2.18 6.72
C THR A 73 0.67 2.12 5.57
N ILE A 74 0.45 2.98 4.60
CA ILE A 74 1.35 3.18 3.46
C ILE A 74 1.98 4.56 3.62
N GLY A 75 3.30 4.61 3.60
CA GLY A 75 4.07 5.84 3.75
C GLY A 75 3.96 6.77 2.55
N ALA A 76 4.86 7.75 2.52
CA ALA A 76 4.96 8.71 1.43
C ALA A 76 5.78 8.14 0.27
N ASN A 77 5.49 8.59 -0.95
CA ASN A 77 6.25 8.22 -2.15
C ASN A 77 6.31 6.71 -2.41
N VAL A 78 5.25 6.00 -2.06
CA VAL A 78 5.14 4.55 -2.26
C VAL A 78 4.42 4.27 -3.57
N THR A 79 4.94 3.32 -4.32
CA THR A 79 4.27 2.80 -5.51
C THR A 79 3.69 1.43 -5.19
N VAL A 80 2.39 1.30 -5.26
CA VAL A 80 1.70 0.01 -5.19
C VAL A 80 1.27 -0.37 -6.59
N GLY A 81 1.88 -1.41 -7.13
CA GLY A 81 1.66 -1.87 -8.50
C GLY A 81 0.25 -2.40 -8.73
N HIS A 82 0.01 -2.84 -9.96
CA HIS A 82 -1.30 -3.33 -10.36
C HIS A 82 -1.67 -4.64 -9.64
N GLN A 83 -2.94 -4.80 -9.29
CA GLN A 83 -3.49 -6.03 -8.73
C GLN A 83 -2.75 -6.52 -7.48
N VAL A 84 -2.28 -5.61 -6.66
CA VAL A 84 -1.61 -5.92 -5.38
C VAL A 84 -2.66 -6.12 -4.30
N MET A 85 -2.42 -7.07 -3.40
CA MET A 85 -3.22 -7.25 -2.19
C MET A 85 -2.40 -6.82 -0.99
N LEU A 86 -2.79 -5.73 -0.34
CA LEU A 86 -2.23 -5.30 0.94
C LEU A 86 -3.27 -5.49 2.03
N HIS A 87 -2.91 -6.21 3.07
CA HIS A 87 -3.84 -6.54 4.14
C HIS A 87 -3.18 -6.35 5.50
N GLY A 88 -3.59 -5.31 6.24
CA GLY A 88 -3.16 -5.08 7.61
C GLY A 88 -1.65 -4.97 7.81
N CYS A 89 -0.95 -4.34 6.88
CA CYS A 89 0.52 -4.25 6.88
C CYS A 89 1.00 -2.80 6.93
N THR A 90 2.31 -2.63 7.05
CA THR A 90 2.97 -1.33 7.00
C THR A 90 3.98 -1.31 5.87
N VAL A 91 3.92 -0.28 5.04
CA VAL A 91 4.85 -0.08 3.94
C VAL A 91 5.58 1.24 4.14
N GLY A 92 6.89 1.19 4.28
CA GLY A 92 7.73 2.36 4.53
C GLY A 92 7.87 3.27 3.31
N ASP A 93 8.26 4.52 3.57
CA ASP A 93 8.39 5.55 2.54
C ASP A 93 9.29 5.10 1.40
N GLY A 94 8.95 5.48 0.19
CA GLY A 94 9.76 5.27 -1.01
C GLY A 94 9.80 3.83 -1.52
N SER A 95 9.03 2.92 -0.93
CA SER A 95 9.02 1.52 -1.34
C SER A 95 8.16 1.28 -2.58
N LEU A 96 8.49 0.21 -3.29
CA LEU A 96 7.72 -0.25 -4.45
C LEU A 96 7.21 -1.66 -4.19
N ILE A 97 5.90 -1.83 -4.29
CA ILE A 97 5.26 -3.14 -4.20
C ILE A 97 4.92 -3.58 -5.63
N GLY A 98 5.59 -4.62 -6.07
CA GLY A 98 5.49 -5.10 -7.44
C GLY A 98 4.12 -5.69 -7.79
N ILE A 99 3.85 -5.79 -9.08
CA ILE A 99 2.58 -6.27 -9.64
C ILE A 99 2.19 -7.61 -9.03
N GLN A 100 0.93 -7.73 -8.60
CA GLN A 100 0.35 -8.96 -8.06
C GLN A 100 1.03 -9.50 -6.80
N ALA A 101 1.79 -8.67 -6.09
CA ALA A 101 2.32 -9.07 -4.79
C ALA A 101 1.21 -9.12 -3.75
N VAL A 102 1.41 -9.94 -2.73
CA VAL A 102 0.51 -10.08 -1.58
C VAL A 102 1.31 -9.80 -0.31
N VAL A 103 0.82 -8.88 0.53
CA VAL A 103 1.45 -8.56 1.82
C VAL A 103 0.39 -8.70 2.91
N LEU A 104 0.64 -9.58 3.87
CA LEU A 104 -0.36 -10.02 4.84
C LEU A 104 -0.21 -9.34 6.21
N ASN A 105 -1.17 -9.64 7.11
CA ASN A 105 -1.33 -8.97 8.41
C ASN A 105 -0.03 -8.89 9.21
N GLY A 106 0.23 -7.71 9.75
CA GLY A 106 1.36 -7.46 10.63
C GLY A 106 2.72 -7.41 9.96
N ALA A 107 2.79 -7.63 8.64
CA ALA A 107 4.04 -7.50 7.91
C ALA A 107 4.49 -6.04 7.88
N LYS A 108 5.79 -5.83 7.94
CA LYS A 108 6.41 -4.50 7.88
C LYS A 108 7.49 -4.46 6.81
N ILE A 109 7.21 -3.70 5.77
CA ILE A 109 8.17 -3.41 4.72
C ILE A 109 8.85 -2.10 5.08
N GLY A 110 10.17 -2.10 5.15
CA GLY A 110 10.95 -0.91 5.47
C GLY A 110 10.88 0.16 4.39
N ARG A 111 11.69 1.20 4.54
CA ARG A 111 11.80 2.29 3.57
C ARG A 111 12.63 1.86 2.37
N ASN A 112 12.29 2.40 1.21
CA ASN A 112 13.08 2.19 -0.01
C ASN A 112 13.30 0.73 -0.35
N CYS A 113 12.31 -0.12 -0.03
CA CYS A 113 12.30 -1.52 -0.37
C CYS A 113 11.66 -1.75 -1.73
N ILE A 114 12.01 -2.86 -2.36
CA ILE A 114 11.30 -3.38 -3.53
C ILE A 114 10.78 -4.76 -3.17
N VAL A 115 9.47 -4.94 -3.29
CA VAL A 115 8.84 -6.26 -3.25
C VAL A 115 8.61 -6.69 -4.69
N GLY A 116 9.21 -7.80 -5.10
CA GLY A 116 9.14 -8.27 -6.47
C GLY A 116 7.71 -8.69 -6.86
N ALA A 117 7.43 -8.64 -8.16
CA ALA A 117 6.13 -9.05 -8.69
C ALA A 117 5.78 -10.47 -8.27
N GLY A 118 4.52 -10.71 -7.92
CA GLY A 118 4.04 -12.03 -7.53
C GLY A 118 4.56 -12.56 -6.19
N SER A 119 5.31 -11.77 -5.44
CA SER A 119 5.83 -12.19 -4.14
C SER A 119 4.72 -12.27 -3.09
N VAL A 120 4.88 -13.17 -2.11
CA VAL A 120 3.95 -13.31 -1.00
C VAL A 120 4.71 -13.06 0.30
N VAL A 121 4.45 -11.91 0.93
CA VAL A 121 4.98 -11.57 2.24
C VAL A 121 4.01 -12.07 3.29
N THR A 122 4.43 -13.07 4.04
CA THR A 122 3.59 -13.74 5.03
C THR A 122 3.40 -12.91 6.29
N GLU A 123 2.43 -13.29 7.11
CA GLU A 123 2.06 -12.56 8.32
C GLU A 123 3.25 -12.32 9.24
N GLY A 124 3.33 -11.10 9.77
CA GLY A 124 4.30 -10.74 10.80
C GLY A 124 5.76 -10.62 10.33
N LYS A 125 6.03 -10.82 9.06
CA LYS A 125 7.40 -10.67 8.53
C LYS A 125 7.83 -9.21 8.55
N GLU A 126 9.04 -8.96 9.00
CA GLU A 126 9.61 -7.61 9.03
C GLU A 126 10.89 -7.59 8.18
N PHE A 127 10.99 -6.59 7.31
CA PHE A 127 12.15 -6.43 6.44
C PHE A 127 12.77 -5.05 6.67
N PRO A 128 14.10 -4.99 6.81
CA PRO A 128 14.79 -3.71 7.02
C PRO A 128 14.72 -2.82 5.78
N ASP A 129 15.07 -1.55 5.97
CA ASP A 129 15.15 -0.58 4.89
C ASP A 129 16.09 -1.07 3.78
N ASN A 130 15.84 -0.64 2.55
CA ASN A 130 16.64 -0.93 1.38
C ASN A 130 16.75 -2.41 1.04
N SER A 131 15.71 -3.19 1.30
CA SER A 131 15.67 -4.62 0.98
C SER A 131 15.04 -4.88 -0.40
N LEU A 132 15.64 -5.78 -1.15
CA LEU A 132 14.98 -6.43 -2.28
C LEU A 132 14.36 -7.72 -1.78
N ILE A 133 13.04 -7.82 -1.86
CA ILE A 133 12.22 -8.86 -1.24
C ILE A 133 11.52 -9.64 -2.34
N ILE A 134 11.81 -10.93 -2.49
CA ILE A 134 11.26 -11.74 -3.59
C ILE A 134 10.89 -13.13 -3.08
N GLY A 135 9.85 -13.68 -3.64
CA GLY A 135 9.49 -15.08 -3.49
C GLY A 135 8.14 -15.31 -2.80
N ALA A 136 7.78 -16.57 -2.72
CA ALA A 136 6.57 -17.05 -2.04
C ALA A 136 6.93 -18.33 -1.25
N PRO A 137 7.27 -18.25 0.04
CA PRO A 137 7.31 -17.04 0.88
C PRO A 137 8.46 -16.10 0.53
N ALA A 138 8.21 -14.81 0.60
CA ALA A 138 9.20 -13.80 0.24
C ALA A 138 10.33 -13.69 1.25
N LYS A 139 11.53 -13.45 0.75
CA LYS A 139 12.75 -13.29 1.55
C LYS A 139 13.57 -12.14 1.00
N VAL A 140 14.44 -11.57 1.84
CA VAL A 140 15.44 -10.61 1.38
C VAL A 140 16.46 -11.33 0.53
N VAL A 141 16.62 -10.91 -0.72
CA VAL A 141 17.61 -11.49 -1.64
C VAL A 141 18.88 -10.66 -1.72
N ARG A 142 18.78 -9.36 -1.44
CA ARG A 142 19.94 -8.47 -1.29
C ARG A 142 19.52 -7.13 -0.70
N THR A 143 20.49 -6.34 -0.30
CA THR A 143 20.33 -4.94 0.08
C THR A 143 20.49 -4.07 -1.17
N LEU A 144 19.57 -3.12 -1.37
CA LEU A 144 19.64 -2.15 -2.46
C LEU A 144 20.60 -1.02 -2.09
N ASP A 145 21.32 -0.49 -3.06
CA ASP A 145 22.08 0.73 -2.84
C ASP A 145 21.20 1.97 -2.96
N ASP A 146 21.70 3.10 -2.45
CA ASP A 146 20.93 4.36 -2.45
C ASP A 146 20.61 4.86 -3.86
N ALA A 147 21.43 4.55 -4.84
CA ALA A 147 21.20 4.99 -6.22
C ALA A 147 20.00 4.26 -6.83
N VAL A 148 19.83 2.97 -6.54
CA VAL A 148 18.68 2.19 -6.99
C VAL A 148 17.41 2.69 -6.28
N ALA A 149 17.47 2.90 -4.98
CA ALA A 149 16.35 3.40 -4.20
C ALA A 149 15.86 4.76 -4.72
N ARG A 150 16.77 5.68 -5.06
CA ARG A 150 16.40 7.00 -5.58
C ARG A 150 15.73 6.97 -6.95
N LYS A 151 16.07 6.01 -7.80
CA LYS A 151 15.43 5.87 -9.12
C LYS A 151 13.98 5.44 -9.06
N LEU A 152 13.56 4.91 -7.90
CA LEU A 152 12.20 4.41 -7.70
C LEU A 152 11.30 5.42 -6.99
N ALA A 153 11.90 6.44 -6.43
CA ALA A 153 11.15 7.46 -5.68
C ALA A 153 10.37 8.42 -6.59
#